data_bd682a37faf8a931754a0a6fcae5239e
#
_entry.id   bd682a37faf8a931754a0a6fcae5239e
#
_cell.length_a   1.000
_cell.length_b   1.000
_cell.length_c   1.000
_cell.angle_alpha   90.00
_cell.angle_beta   90.00
_cell.angle_gamma   90.00
#
_symmetry.space_group_name_H-M   'P 1'
#
loop_
_entity.id
_entity.type
_entity.pdbx_description
1 polymer ?
#
loop_
_entity_poly.entity_id
_entity_poly.type
_entity_poly.pdbx_seq_one_letter_code
_entity_poly.pdbx_strand_id
1 'polypeptide(L)'
;RGLHDSLVNYLGNTKPQMLLCIHEEHAVALAHGWTRVTGKPMAVALHSNVGLMHATMAIFNAWCDRVPILMLGAVGPMDAVHRRPWVDWIHTASDLGSLIRGYTKWDNQPASVPAALEAMLRAYQIAITEPKGPTFVCLDATTQELPIDPAIELPALERYRQPGPADPALEQVQEAARILRHAKRTVILMGRVSRKREDW
;
A
#
# COMPACT_ATOMS: atom_id res chain seq x y z
N ARG A 1 -17.02 6.48 2.44
CA ARG A 1 -17.53 7.79 2.85
C ARG A 1 -16.89 8.22 4.16
N GLY A 2 -17.03 7.46 5.25
CA GLY A 2 -16.53 7.86 6.58
C GLY A 2 -15.06 8.25 6.60
N LEU A 3 -14.16 7.43 6.02
CA LEU A 3 -12.74 7.76 5.92
C LEU A 3 -12.49 9.05 5.13
N HIS A 4 -13.15 9.21 3.96
CA HIS A 4 -13.01 10.41 3.13
C HIS A 4 -13.43 11.67 3.91
N ASP A 5 -14.63 11.64 4.51
CA ASP A 5 -15.16 12.77 5.24
C ASP A 5 -14.28 13.12 6.46
N SER A 6 -13.73 12.12 7.14
CA SER A 6 -12.77 12.31 8.24
C SER A 6 -11.46 12.95 7.78
N LEU A 7 -10.89 12.49 6.65
CA LEU A 7 -9.67 13.07 6.09
C LEU A 7 -9.87 14.55 5.72
N VAL A 8 -10.95 14.86 5.02
CA VAL A 8 -11.25 16.24 4.58
C VAL A 8 -11.47 17.17 5.79
N ASN A 9 -12.29 16.74 6.75
CA ASN A 9 -12.64 17.59 7.89
C ASN A 9 -11.52 17.71 8.93
N TYR A 10 -10.77 16.62 9.18
CA TYR A 10 -9.72 16.63 10.20
C TYR A 10 -8.42 17.26 9.69
N LEU A 11 -8.00 16.93 8.47
CA LEU A 11 -6.73 17.43 7.92
C LEU A 11 -6.85 18.86 7.39
N GLY A 12 -8.05 19.33 7.03
CA GLY A 12 -8.28 20.69 6.57
C GLY A 12 -7.41 21.09 5.38
N ASN A 13 -7.03 20.14 4.54
CA ASN A 13 -6.15 20.34 3.40
C ASN A 13 -4.76 20.93 3.75
N THR A 14 -4.22 20.56 4.90
CA THR A 14 -2.92 21.04 5.41
C THR A 14 -1.79 20.03 5.10
N LYS A 15 -1.25 19.34 6.10
CA LYS A 15 -0.19 18.33 5.95
C LYS A 15 -0.59 17.06 6.69
N PRO A 16 -0.74 15.93 5.97
CA PRO A 16 -0.66 15.78 4.51
C PRO A 16 -1.83 16.45 3.77
N GLN A 17 -1.56 16.96 2.57
CA GLN A 17 -2.57 17.46 1.65
C GLN A 17 -3.32 16.30 0.98
N MET A 18 -4.63 16.42 0.84
CA MET A 18 -5.43 15.51 0.03
C MET A 18 -5.53 16.05 -1.40
N LEU A 19 -5.10 15.26 -2.37
CA LEU A 19 -5.21 15.55 -3.80
C LEU A 19 -6.40 14.77 -4.37
N LEU A 20 -7.38 15.49 -4.91
CA LEU A 20 -8.51 14.88 -5.58
C LEU A 20 -8.16 14.58 -7.05
N CYS A 21 -8.32 13.31 -7.43
CA CYS A 21 -8.18 12.88 -8.81
C CYS A 21 -9.55 12.50 -9.38
N ILE A 22 -9.79 12.79 -10.66
CA ILE A 22 -11.06 12.50 -11.35
C ILE A 22 -11.16 11.05 -11.83
N HIS A 23 -10.10 10.28 -11.69
CA HIS A 23 -10.05 8.86 -12.06
C HIS A 23 -9.05 8.12 -11.17
N GLU A 24 -9.40 6.92 -10.73
CA GLU A 24 -8.61 6.16 -9.75
C GLU A 24 -7.27 5.69 -10.31
N GLU A 25 -7.21 5.35 -11.59
CA GLU A 25 -5.95 5.02 -12.25
C GLU A 25 -4.96 6.19 -12.18
N HIS A 26 -5.43 7.42 -12.39
CA HIS A 26 -4.60 8.62 -12.29
C HIS A 26 -4.11 8.84 -10.85
N ALA A 27 -4.94 8.55 -9.85
CA ALA A 27 -4.54 8.67 -8.44
C ALA A 27 -3.37 7.73 -8.11
N VAL A 28 -3.46 6.46 -8.54
CA VAL A 28 -2.39 5.48 -8.32
C VAL A 28 -1.15 5.82 -9.16
N ALA A 29 -1.32 6.24 -10.41
CA ALA A 29 -0.20 6.65 -11.27
C ALA A 29 0.54 7.88 -10.71
N LEU A 30 -0.19 8.86 -10.15
CA LEU A 30 0.39 10.01 -9.47
C LEU A 30 1.21 9.58 -8.25
N ALA A 31 0.66 8.71 -7.40
CA ALA A 31 1.37 8.16 -6.25
C ALA A 31 2.61 7.37 -6.68
N HIS A 32 2.52 6.61 -7.76
CA HIS A 32 3.65 5.89 -8.36
C HIS A 32 4.77 6.86 -8.76
N GLY A 33 4.45 7.88 -9.55
CA GLY A 33 5.42 8.89 -10.01
C GLY A 33 6.05 9.65 -8.84
N TRP A 34 5.24 10.12 -7.90
CA TRP A 34 5.72 10.80 -6.70
C TRP A 34 6.71 9.94 -5.90
N THR A 35 6.35 8.70 -5.63
CA THR A 35 7.18 7.80 -4.85
C THR A 35 8.49 7.48 -5.56
N ARG A 36 8.46 7.37 -6.90
CA ARG A 36 9.69 7.17 -7.68
C ARG A 36 10.66 8.34 -7.60
N VAL A 37 10.14 9.56 -7.60
CA VAL A 37 10.97 10.78 -7.57
C VAL A 37 11.46 11.10 -6.17
N THR A 38 10.59 10.94 -5.16
CA THR A 38 10.90 11.38 -3.80
C THR A 38 11.44 10.27 -2.89
N GLY A 39 11.24 9.00 -3.26
CA GLY A 39 11.49 7.85 -2.40
C GLY A 39 10.50 7.70 -1.24
N LYS A 40 9.53 8.61 -1.10
CA LYS A 40 8.53 8.60 -0.01
C LYS A 40 7.24 7.94 -0.50
N PRO A 41 6.72 6.94 0.22
CA PRO A 41 5.43 6.32 -0.14
C PRO A 41 4.29 7.31 0.00
N MET A 42 3.24 7.09 -0.79
CA MET A 42 2.01 7.86 -0.75
C MET A 42 0.84 6.93 -0.45
N ALA A 43 -0.15 7.43 0.29
CA ALA A 43 -1.43 6.74 0.47
C ALA A 43 -2.40 7.16 -0.63
N VAL A 44 -3.21 6.19 -1.11
CA VAL A 44 -4.25 6.41 -2.12
C VAL A 44 -5.55 5.82 -1.63
N ALA A 45 -6.63 6.61 -1.63
CA ALA A 45 -7.98 6.13 -1.33
C ALA A 45 -8.74 5.87 -2.64
N LEU A 46 -9.27 4.68 -2.79
CA LEU A 46 -10.01 4.21 -3.97
C LEU A 46 -11.48 3.99 -3.63
N HIS A 47 -12.38 4.36 -4.53
CA HIS A 47 -13.82 4.25 -4.29
C HIS A 47 -14.33 2.83 -4.56
N SER A 48 -14.47 2.04 -3.48
CA SER A 48 -15.11 0.72 -3.51
C SER A 48 -14.49 -0.24 -4.55
N ASN A 49 -15.27 -1.18 -5.05
CA ASN A 49 -14.89 -2.11 -6.10
C ASN A 49 -14.64 -1.42 -7.44
N VAL A 50 -15.48 -0.46 -7.82
CA VAL A 50 -15.33 0.24 -9.12
C VAL A 50 -14.02 1.00 -9.19
N GLY A 51 -13.62 1.71 -8.14
CA GLY A 51 -12.34 2.44 -8.11
C GLY A 51 -11.13 1.49 -8.12
N LEU A 52 -11.22 0.36 -7.41
CA LEU A 52 -10.16 -0.64 -7.45
C LEU A 52 -10.03 -1.26 -8.85
N MET A 53 -11.16 -1.57 -9.51
CA MET A 53 -11.17 -2.09 -10.88
C MET A 53 -10.54 -1.12 -11.87
N HIS A 54 -10.86 0.17 -11.78
CA HIS A 54 -10.27 1.21 -12.63
C HIS A 54 -8.76 1.40 -12.38
N ALA A 55 -8.29 1.16 -11.17
CA ALA A 55 -6.88 1.36 -10.81
C ALA A 55 -5.98 0.15 -11.10
N THR A 56 -6.53 -0.99 -11.49
CA THR A 56 -5.78 -2.27 -11.58
C THR A 56 -4.50 -2.18 -12.38
N MET A 57 -4.52 -1.54 -13.56
CA MET A 57 -3.33 -1.45 -14.40
C MET A 57 -2.24 -0.57 -13.77
N ALA A 58 -2.62 0.55 -13.16
CA ALA A 58 -1.66 1.40 -12.45
C ALA A 58 -1.05 0.70 -11.21
N ILE A 59 -1.84 -0.12 -10.51
CA ILE A 59 -1.36 -0.95 -9.39
C ILE A 59 -0.35 -1.99 -9.90
N PHE A 60 -0.65 -2.67 -11.02
CA PHE A 60 0.27 -3.60 -11.64
C PHE A 60 1.59 -2.94 -12.05
N ASN A 61 1.55 -1.74 -12.61
CA ASN A 61 2.74 -0.96 -12.95
C ASN A 61 3.58 -0.63 -11.69
N ALA A 62 2.93 -0.24 -10.60
CA ALA A 62 3.60 0.01 -9.32
C ALA A 62 4.24 -1.26 -8.75
N TRP A 63 3.57 -2.41 -8.90
CA TRP A 63 4.12 -3.72 -8.53
C TRP A 63 5.37 -4.06 -9.35
N CYS A 64 5.30 -3.97 -10.68
CA CYS A 64 6.43 -4.21 -11.57
C CYS A 64 7.62 -3.30 -11.25
N ASP A 65 7.35 -2.08 -10.86
CA ASP A 65 8.35 -1.10 -10.47
C ASP A 65 8.79 -1.17 -9.01
N ARG A 66 8.22 -2.09 -8.23
CA ARG A 66 8.49 -2.23 -6.78
C ARG A 66 8.31 -0.91 -6.04
N VAL A 67 7.25 -0.18 -6.37
CA VAL A 67 6.95 1.12 -5.75
C VAL A 67 6.02 0.94 -4.57
N PRO A 68 6.41 1.37 -3.35
CA PRO A 68 5.56 1.29 -2.18
C PRO A 68 4.42 2.30 -2.28
N ILE A 69 3.18 1.81 -2.29
CA ILE A 69 1.95 2.59 -2.22
C ILE A 69 1.05 1.92 -1.20
N LEU A 70 0.51 2.69 -0.25
CA LEU A 70 -0.54 2.24 0.65
C LEU A 70 -1.90 2.56 0.02
N MET A 71 -2.60 1.54 -0.44
CA MET A 71 -3.93 1.71 -1.01
C MET A 71 -5.00 1.39 0.02
N LEU A 72 -5.98 2.27 0.12
CA LEU A 72 -7.15 2.14 0.98
C LEU A 72 -8.38 2.02 0.09
N GLY A 73 -9.10 0.93 0.21
CA GLY A 73 -10.36 0.70 -0.46
C GLY A 73 -11.50 0.57 0.53
N ALA A 74 -12.70 0.40 0.01
CA ALA A 74 -13.87 0.16 0.83
C ALA A 74 -14.80 -0.88 0.20
N VAL A 75 -15.53 -1.56 1.03
CA VAL A 75 -16.61 -2.48 0.66
C VAL A 75 -17.88 -2.04 1.39
N GLY A 76 -19.04 -2.31 0.80
CA GLY A 76 -20.32 -2.12 1.48
C GLY A 76 -20.41 -2.97 2.75
N PRO A 77 -21.39 -2.74 3.64
CA PRO A 77 -21.50 -3.43 4.92
C PRO A 77 -21.47 -4.95 4.76
N MET A 78 -20.50 -5.61 5.38
CA MET A 78 -20.46 -7.07 5.44
C MET A 78 -21.56 -7.60 6.35
N ASP A 79 -21.89 -6.86 7.40
CA ASP A 79 -23.03 -7.15 8.26
C ASP A 79 -24.35 -6.87 7.52
N ALA A 80 -25.14 -7.94 7.36
CA ALA A 80 -26.41 -7.87 6.65
C ALA A 80 -27.43 -6.89 7.25
N VAL A 81 -27.36 -6.64 8.55
CA VAL A 81 -28.25 -5.72 9.28
C VAL A 81 -28.03 -4.26 8.84
N HIS A 82 -26.80 -3.92 8.47
CA HIS A 82 -26.42 -2.56 8.09
C HIS A 82 -26.47 -2.30 6.57
N ARG A 83 -26.81 -3.32 5.79
CA ARG A 83 -26.85 -3.19 4.33
C ARG A 83 -27.97 -2.29 3.84
N ARG A 84 -27.64 -1.45 2.89
CA ARG A 84 -28.57 -0.58 2.15
C ARG A 84 -28.77 -1.17 0.75
N PRO A 85 -29.86 -1.95 0.51
CA PRO A 85 -30.03 -2.73 -0.72
C PRO A 85 -29.99 -1.90 -2.01
N TRP A 86 -30.38 -0.63 -1.93
CA TRP A 86 -30.44 0.26 -3.10
C TRP A 86 -29.08 0.81 -3.56
N VAL A 87 -28.00 0.63 -2.76
CA VAL A 87 -26.68 1.16 -3.10
C VAL A 87 -25.54 0.18 -2.82
N ASP A 88 -25.62 -0.61 -1.76
CA ASP A 88 -24.49 -1.44 -1.34
C ASP A 88 -24.24 -2.63 -2.27
N TRP A 89 -25.26 -3.13 -2.98
CA TRP A 89 -25.13 -4.26 -3.90
C TRP A 89 -24.16 -3.98 -5.06
N ILE A 90 -24.04 -2.72 -5.52
CA ILE A 90 -23.10 -2.33 -6.58
C ILE A 90 -21.72 -1.97 -6.04
N HIS A 91 -21.59 -1.81 -4.71
CA HIS A 91 -20.35 -1.42 -4.04
C HIS A 91 -19.75 -2.54 -3.18
N THR A 92 -20.29 -3.75 -3.27
CA THR A 92 -19.90 -4.89 -2.43
C THR A 92 -19.36 -6.03 -3.28
N ALA A 93 -18.14 -6.49 -2.93
CA ALA A 93 -17.59 -7.75 -3.41
C ALA A 93 -17.15 -8.57 -2.20
N SER A 94 -17.32 -9.88 -2.26
CA SER A 94 -17.04 -10.78 -1.13
C SER A 94 -15.57 -10.80 -0.71
N ASP A 95 -14.66 -10.65 -1.66
CA ASP A 95 -13.21 -10.59 -1.44
C ASP A 95 -12.62 -9.60 -2.46
N LEU A 96 -12.69 -8.32 -2.12
CA LEU A 96 -12.22 -7.27 -3.03
C LEU A 96 -10.70 -7.34 -3.25
N GLY A 97 -9.94 -7.73 -2.24
CA GLY A 97 -8.49 -7.88 -2.32
C GLY A 97 -8.05 -8.94 -3.34
N SER A 98 -8.89 -9.95 -3.60
CA SER A 98 -8.56 -11.02 -4.55
C SER A 98 -8.30 -10.51 -5.97
N LEU A 99 -8.92 -9.40 -6.36
CA LEU A 99 -8.74 -8.78 -7.67
C LEU A 99 -7.27 -8.38 -7.94
N ILE A 100 -6.56 -7.96 -6.91
CA ILE A 100 -5.18 -7.43 -7.02
C ILE A 100 -4.16 -8.24 -6.24
N ARG A 101 -4.55 -9.30 -5.55
CA ARG A 101 -3.68 -10.12 -4.70
C ARG A 101 -2.46 -10.68 -5.43
N GLY A 102 -2.57 -10.94 -6.74
CA GLY A 102 -1.47 -11.42 -7.57
C GLY A 102 -0.37 -10.38 -7.84
N TYR A 103 -0.62 -9.10 -7.57
CA TYR A 103 0.31 -8.00 -7.82
C TYR A 103 0.26 -6.91 -6.73
N THR A 104 0.06 -7.35 -5.48
CA THR A 104 0.29 -6.59 -4.26
C THR A 104 1.13 -7.41 -3.29
N LYS A 105 1.87 -6.78 -2.41
CA LYS A 105 2.65 -7.49 -1.39
C LYS A 105 1.78 -8.07 -0.30
N TRP A 106 0.67 -7.42 -0.01
CA TRP A 106 -0.25 -7.82 1.04
C TRP A 106 -1.58 -7.09 0.87
N ASP A 107 -2.65 -7.79 1.19
CA ASP A 107 -3.99 -7.23 1.30
C ASP A 107 -4.66 -7.68 2.60
N ASN A 108 -5.56 -6.87 3.12
CA ASN A 108 -6.34 -7.19 4.32
C ASN A 108 -7.69 -6.48 4.32
N GLN A 109 -8.68 -7.14 4.90
CA GLN A 109 -10.00 -6.57 5.20
C GLN A 109 -10.25 -6.71 6.70
N PRO A 110 -9.89 -5.71 7.51
CA PRO A 110 -10.03 -5.75 8.96
C PRO A 110 -11.49 -5.69 9.40
N ALA A 111 -11.82 -6.45 10.44
CA ALA A 111 -13.19 -6.60 10.93
C ALA A 111 -13.58 -5.61 12.04
N SER A 112 -12.69 -4.74 12.49
CA SER A 112 -12.94 -3.76 13.55
C SER A 112 -12.04 -2.54 13.42
N VAL A 113 -12.35 -1.45 14.13
CA VAL A 113 -11.51 -0.23 14.14
C VAL A 113 -10.09 -0.52 14.66
N PRO A 114 -9.87 -1.21 15.78
CA PRO A 114 -8.51 -1.56 16.23
C PRO A 114 -7.73 -2.37 15.19
N ALA A 115 -8.39 -3.37 14.58
CA ALA A 115 -7.78 -4.17 13.52
C ALA A 115 -7.46 -3.33 12.26
N ALA A 116 -8.28 -2.32 11.94
CA ALA A 116 -8.04 -1.43 10.83
C ALA A 116 -6.80 -0.54 11.06
N LEU A 117 -6.64 -0.01 12.28
CA LEU A 117 -5.47 0.77 12.66
C LEU A 117 -4.19 -0.05 12.55
N GLU A 118 -4.20 -1.27 13.10
CA GLU A 118 -3.08 -2.20 12.99
C GLU A 118 -2.79 -2.58 11.53
N ALA A 119 -3.83 -2.89 10.75
CA ALA A 119 -3.68 -3.28 9.35
C ALA A 119 -3.07 -2.17 8.49
N MET A 120 -3.42 -0.90 8.70
CA MET A 120 -2.84 0.23 7.98
C MET A 120 -1.34 0.39 8.29
N LEU A 121 -0.95 0.28 9.55
CA LEU A 121 0.47 0.36 9.95
C LEU A 121 1.28 -0.82 9.42
N ARG A 122 0.72 -2.03 9.48
CA ARG A 122 1.34 -3.24 8.92
C ARG A 122 1.46 -3.16 7.40
N ALA A 123 0.42 -2.69 6.71
CA ALA A 123 0.46 -2.48 5.27
C ALA A 123 1.56 -1.48 4.87
N TYR A 124 1.69 -0.39 5.60
CA TYR A 124 2.77 0.57 5.38
C TYR A 124 4.15 -0.08 5.58
N GLN A 125 4.36 -0.78 6.70
CA GLN A 125 5.62 -1.49 6.98
C GLN A 125 5.98 -2.47 5.86
N ILE A 126 5.01 -3.29 5.43
CA ILE A 126 5.21 -4.27 4.36
C ILE A 126 5.52 -3.58 3.03
N ALA A 127 4.81 -2.49 2.71
CA ALA A 127 5.03 -1.75 1.47
C ALA A 127 6.46 -1.22 1.35
N ILE A 128 7.01 -0.66 2.44
CA ILE A 128 8.35 -0.06 2.45
C ILE A 128 9.49 -1.06 2.67
N THR A 129 9.20 -2.28 3.11
CA THR A 129 10.20 -3.35 3.30
C THR A 129 10.59 -3.95 1.95
N GLU A 130 11.89 -4.15 1.72
CA GLU A 130 12.39 -4.75 0.47
C GLU A 130 11.99 -6.24 0.32
N PRO A 131 11.69 -6.66 -0.91
CA PRO A 131 11.44 -5.87 -2.11
C PRO A 131 10.16 -5.04 -1.94
N LYS A 132 10.27 -3.70 -2.12
CA LYS A 132 9.13 -2.78 -1.93
C LYS A 132 7.99 -3.08 -2.92
N GLY A 133 6.79 -2.61 -2.60
CA GLY A 133 5.64 -2.78 -3.49
C GLY A 133 4.33 -2.28 -2.88
N PRO A 134 3.26 -2.26 -3.67
CA PRO A 134 1.95 -1.80 -3.21
C PRO A 134 1.31 -2.77 -2.21
N THR A 135 0.53 -2.22 -1.29
CA THR A 135 -0.31 -2.95 -0.33
C THR A 135 -1.73 -2.39 -0.33
N PHE A 136 -2.69 -3.18 0.10
CA PHE A 136 -4.10 -2.82 0.06
C PHE A 136 -4.81 -3.15 1.37
N VAL A 137 -5.58 -2.19 1.89
CA VAL A 137 -6.47 -2.39 3.05
C VAL A 137 -7.88 -2.02 2.63
N CYS A 138 -8.79 -2.97 2.71
CA CYS A 138 -10.21 -2.79 2.39
C CYS A 138 -11.01 -2.54 3.67
N LEU A 139 -11.62 -1.38 3.80
CA LEU A 139 -12.39 -0.99 4.98
C LEU A 139 -13.89 -1.25 4.77
N ASP A 140 -14.49 -1.98 5.69
CA ASP A 140 -15.94 -2.17 5.73
C ASP A 140 -16.68 -0.85 6.01
N ALA A 141 -17.77 -0.59 5.31
CA ALA A 141 -18.55 0.65 5.48
C ALA A 141 -19.11 0.79 6.90
N THR A 142 -19.55 -0.29 7.52
CA THR A 142 -20.03 -0.27 8.90
C THR A 142 -18.94 0.19 9.86
N THR A 143 -17.73 -0.39 9.73
CA THR A 143 -16.57 0.01 10.54
C THR A 143 -16.20 1.49 10.38
N GLN A 144 -16.42 2.06 9.19
CA GLN A 144 -16.14 3.48 8.91
C GLN A 144 -17.23 4.43 9.45
N GLU A 145 -18.46 3.95 9.64
CA GLU A 145 -19.62 4.80 9.96
C GLU A 145 -20.07 4.66 11.42
N LEU A 146 -19.61 3.64 12.15
CA LEU A 146 -19.92 3.48 13.58
C LEU A 146 -19.16 4.49 14.44
N PRO A 147 -19.75 4.92 15.58
CA PRO A 147 -19.04 5.70 16.57
C PRO A 147 -17.77 4.96 17.04
N ILE A 148 -16.68 5.71 17.15
CA ILE A 148 -15.43 5.17 17.69
C ILE A 148 -15.51 5.17 19.22
N ASP A 149 -15.17 4.04 19.83
CA ASP A 149 -14.97 3.98 21.28
C ASP A 149 -13.75 4.86 21.66
N PRO A 150 -13.93 5.87 22.50
CA PRO A 150 -12.83 6.75 22.92
C PRO A 150 -11.72 6.03 23.70
N ALA A 151 -11.97 4.82 24.20
CA ALA A 151 -10.97 3.98 24.86
C ALA A 151 -10.03 3.25 23.88
N ILE A 152 -10.25 3.33 22.57
CA ILE A 152 -9.37 2.72 21.58
C ILE A 152 -8.02 3.46 21.57
N GLU A 153 -6.97 2.76 21.95
CA GLU A 153 -5.61 3.25 21.90
C GLU A 153 -5.02 3.11 20.47
N LEU A 154 -4.24 4.11 20.06
CA LEU A 154 -3.48 4.01 18.82
C LEU A 154 -2.32 3.02 19.00
N PRO A 155 -2.07 2.12 18.03
CA PRO A 155 -0.94 1.20 18.10
C PRO A 155 0.39 1.94 18.17
N ALA A 156 1.35 1.42 18.93
CA ALA A 156 2.68 1.97 19.05
C ALA A 156 3.43 1.88 17.71
N LEU A 157 3.75 3.04 17.09
CA LEU A 157 4.36 3.13 15.76
C LEU A 157 5.71 2.43 15.67
N GLU A 158 6.44 2.36 16.79
CA GLU A 158 7.77 1.75 16.88
C GLU A 158 7.77 0.27 16.51
N ARG A 159 6.63 -0.41 16.70
CA ARG A 159 6.45 -1.84 16.36
C ARG A 159 6.39 -2.08 14.85
N TYR A 160 6.12 -1.04 14.05
CA TYR A 160 5.92 -1.12 12.60
C TYR A 160 7.07 -0.48 11.82
N ARG A 161 8.25 -0.37 12.43
CA ARG A 161 9.45 0.09 11.73
C ARG A 161 9.87 -0.92 10.66
N GLN A 162 10.42 -0.40 9.58
CA GLN A 162 11.02 -1.24 8.56
C GLN A 162 12.21 -2.02 9.17
N PRO A 163 12.28 -3.35 8.98
CA PRO A 163 13.47 -4.11 9.33
C PRO A 163 14.66 -3.62 8.51
N GLY A 164 15.83 -3.63 9.11
CA GLY A 164 17.07 -3.34 8.39
C GLY A 164 17.32 -4.34 7.26
N PRO A 165 18.13 -3.98 6.27
CA PRO A 165 18.55 -4.92 5.25
C PRO A 165 19.35 -6.06 5.90
N ALA A 166 19.15 -7.28 5.39
CA ALA A 166 19.98 -8.41 5.79
C ALA A 166 21.37 -8.28 5.15
N ASP A 167 22.42 -8.48 5.93
CA ASP A 167 23.76 -8.55 5.40
C ASP A 167 23.95 -9.86 4.60
N PRO A 168 24.65 -9.81 3.45
CA PRO A 168 24.94 -11.03 2.71
C PRO A 168 25.95 -11.90 3.50
N ALA A 169 25.83 -13.22 3.34
CA ALA A 169 26.79 -14.13 3.95
C ALA A 169 28.22 -13.84 3.44
N LEU A 170 29.17 -13.70 4.36
CA LEU A 170 30.54 -13.34 4.02
C LEU A 170 31.16 -14.29 3.00
N GLU A 171 30.88 -15.58 3.12
CA GLU A 171 31.36 -16.61 2.18
C GLU A 171 30.87 -16.37 0.74
N GLN A 172 29.61 -15.95 0.57
CA GLN A 172 29.04 -15.62 -0.74
C GLN A 172 29.70 -14.38 -1.35
N VAL A 173 29.98 -13.37 -0.51
CA VAL A 173 30.70 -12.16 -0.94
C VAL A 173 32.12 -12.49 -1.36
N GLN A 174 32.83 -13.31 -0.59
CA GLN A 174 34.19 -13.77 -0.90
C GLN A 174 34.25 -14.57 -2.20
N GLU A 175 33.29 -15.47 -2.41
CA GLU A 175 33.22 -16.26 -3.64
C GLU A 175 32.91 -15.39 -4.86
N ALA A 176 31.97 -14.46 -4.77
CA ALA A 176 31.71 -13.48 -5.83
C ALA A 176 32.97 -12.64 -6.15
N ALA A 177 33.68 -12.18 -5.14
CA ALA A 177 34.93 -11.44 -5.31
C ALA A 177 36.02 -12.31 -5.97
N ARG A 178 36.11 -13.60 -5.60
CA ARG A 178 37.04 -14.56 -6.22
C ARG A 178 36.73 -14.74 -7.70
N ILE A 179 35.46 -14.94 -8.05
CA ILE A 179 35.02 -15.11 -9.46
C ILE A 179 35.38 -13.85 -10.27
N LEU A 180 35.07 -12.67 -9.77
CA LEU A 180 35.33 -11.41 -10.46
C LEU A 180 36.83 -11.17 -10.67
N ARG A 181 37.68 -11.49 -9.69
CA ARG A 181 39.14 -11.34 -9.79
C ARG A 181 39.77 -12.26 -10.85
N HIS A 182 39.25 -13.46 -11.03
CA HIS A 182 39.83 -14.45 -11.95
C HIS A 182 39.22 -14.41 -13.35
N ALA A 183 38.13 -13.67 -13.53
CA ALA A 183 37.45 -13.55 -14.82
C ALA A 183 38.29 -12.73 -15.81
N LYS A 184 38.54 -13.27 -16.98
CA LYS A 184 39.26 -12.59 -18.08
C LYS A 184 38.34 -11.61 -18.83
N ARG A 185 37.05 -11.89 -18.87
CA ARG A 185 36.02 -11.05 -19.51
C ARG A 185 34.79 -11.09 -18.63
N THR A 186 34.49 -9.95 -17.99
CA THR A 186 33.36 -9.84 -17.07
C THR A 186 32.26 -9.00 -17.72
N VAL A 187 31.05 -9.53 -17.71
CA VAL A 187 29.82 -8.79 -18.03
C VAL A 187 28.94 -8.79 -16.81
N ILE A 188 28.60 -7.60 -16.34
CA ILE A 188 27.71 -7.43 -15.19
C ILE A 188 26.35 -6.96 -15.72
N LEU A 189 25.34 -7.79 -15.57
CA LEU A 189 23.95 -7.42 -15.88
C LEU A 189 23.33 -6.84 -14.63
N MET A 190 23.25 -5.52 -14.57
CA MET A 190 22.64 -4.80 -13.45
C MET A 190 21.15 -4.55 -13.73
N GLY A 191 20.32 -5.06 -12.84
CA GLY A 191 18.90 -4.73 -12.81
C GLY A 191 18.64 -3.48 -11.95
N ARG A 192 17.62 -3.56 -11.09
CA ARG A 192 17.33 -2.51 -10.11
C ARG A 192 18.21 -2.69 -8.88
N VAL A 193 19.32 -2.01 -8.82
CA VAL A 193 20.28 -2.11 -7.71
C VAL A 193 19.94 -1.13 -6.60
N SER A 194 19.85 0.15 -6.90
CA SER A 194 19.51 1.20 -5.95
C SER A 194 18.71 2.32 -6.61
N ARG A 195 17.95 3.06 -5.78
CA ARG A 195 17.26 4.29 -6.19
C ARG A 195 18.03 5.54 -5.79
N LYS A 196 19.10 5.37 -5.08
CA LYS A 196 19.96 6.47 -4.67
C LYS A 196 20.99 6.74 -5.77
N ARG A 197 21.13 8.01 -6.13
CA ARG A 197 22.05 8.42 -7.20
C ARG A 197 23.52 8.15 -6.83
N GLU A 198 23.83 8.28 -5.56
CA GLU A 198 25.17 8.06 -5.02
C GLU A 198 25.63 6.59 -5.08
N ASP A 199 24.71 5.66 -5.30
CA ASP A 199 25.04 4.23 -5.42
C ASP A 199 25.37 3.82 -6.87
N TRP A 200 25.32 4.77 -7.81
CA TRP A 200 25.64 4.60 -9.23
C TRP A 200 26.93 5.34 -9.60
#